data_348fc7a7e4696a38da94b50301f0f49c
#
_entry.id   348fc7a7e4696a38da94b50301f0f49c
#
_cell.length_a   1.000
_cell.length_b   1.000
_cell.length_c   1.000
_cell.angle_alpha   90.00
_cell.angle_beta   90.00
_cell.angle_gamma   90.00
#
_symmetry.space_group_name_H-M   'P 1'
#
loop_
_entity.id
_entity.type
_entity.pdbx_description
1 polymer ?
#
loop_
_entity_poly.entity_id
_entity_poly.type
_entity_poly.pdbx_seq_one_letter_code
_entity_poly.pdbx_strand_id
1 'polypeptide(L)'
;MHNCPSSSLVQTCAQAPTKRRRAARWWTAALAFGLVALTPVALAGPYKIFGNHYAWVNNFNDPNNIIQGTFGTGSTPELTVTFNFADYNLYGYPAIVRGWHYNWNPTTDTLSPKQISSISSLPFKFNYSAGGTNLAGDFAYDIFFRWDTAKGNPQLEVMIWGDHNSWPVGTVTATKVITAGGRTFDLWEGFNSGAGYYVYTFIPTGTAGQPTLKTSGSLNVDAKPFLTWLQNNRSKDGRYSNSMYLHAAEAGFEVVRGNGWAKVSATLDAK
;
A
#
# COMPACT_ATOMS: atom_id res chain seq x y z
N MET A 1 22.63 -23.06 76.55
CA MET A 1 24.00 -23.08 77.16
C MET A 1 25.00 -23.44 76.08
N HIS A 2 26.03 -22.64 75.97
CA HIS A 2 27.29 -22.83 75.23
C HIS A 2 27.27 -22.68 73.69
N ASN A 3 27.65 -21.53 73.34
CA ASN A 3 28.99 -20.99 72.99
C ASN A 3 29.44 -21.34 71.55
N CYS A 4 29.58 -20.26 70.74
CA CYS A 4 30.47 -20.16 69.58
C CYS A 4 31.93 -20.52 69.90
N PRO A 5 32.75 -20.88 68.94
CA PRO A 5 33.57 -19.83 68.38
C PRO A 5 33.77 -19.89 66.81
N SER A 6 34.10 -18.71 66.39
CA SER A 6 34.59 -18.29 65.09
C SER A 6 35.77 -19.09 64.53
N SER A 7 35.77 -19.32 63.21
CA SER A 7 37.01 -19.26 62.41
C SER A 7 36.67 -18.96 60.93
N SER A 8 37.34 -17.97 60.43
CA SER A 8 37.37 -17.44 59.09
C SER A 8 37.88 -18.46 58.07
N LEU A 9 37.17 -18.66 56.98
CA LEU A 9 37.73 -19.15 55.74
C LEU A 9 37.13 -18.36 54.56
N VAL A 10 38.00 -17.59 53.94
CA VAL A 10 37.76 -16.86 52.72
C VAL A 10 37.57 -17.88 51.62
N GLN A 11 36.36 -18.02 51.13
CA GLN A 11 36.07 -18.73 49.88
C GLN A 11 35.92 -17.70 48.74
N THR A 12 36.92 -17.66 47.90
CA THR A 12 36.91 -16.98 46.60
C THR A 12 35.86 -17.63 45.71
N CYS A 13 34.72 -16.97 45.55
CA CYS A 13 33.75 -17.33 44.52
C CYS A 13 34.30 -16.97 43.13
N ALA A 14 34.63 -17.98 42.35
CA ALA A 14 34.93 -17.84 40.94
C ALA A 14 33.65 -17.33 40.21
N GLN A 15 33.75 -16.14 39.64
CA GLN A 15 32.72 -15.57 38.81
C GLN A 15 32.62 -16.40 37.52
N ALA A 16 31.47 -17.01 37.27
CA ALA A 16 31.12 -17.61 35.97
C ALA A 16 31.04 -16.53 34.87
N PRO A 17 31.50 -16.81 33.65
CA PRO A 17 31.47 -15.86 32.57
C PRO A 17 30.03 -15.55 32.19
N THR A 18 29.59 -14.32 32.41
CA THR A 18 28.30 -13.81 31.90
C THR A 18 28.33 -13.85 30.37
N LYS A 19 27.55 -14.74 29.78
CA LYS A 19 27.22 -14.72 28.36
C LYS A 19 26.55 -13.37 28.07
N ARG A 20 27.29 -12.44 27.48
CA ARG A 20 26.75 -11.24 26.88
C ARG A 20 25.75 -11.66 25.80
N ARG A 21 24.46 -11.63 26.12
CA ARG A 21 23.39 -11.64 25.13
C ARG A 21 23.58 -10.36 24.31
N ARG A 22 24.01 -10.51 23.07
CA ARG A 22 23.93 -9.45 22.05
C ARG A 22 22.44 -9.13 21.92
N ALA A 23 21.99 -8.06 22.52
CA ALA A 23 20.71 -7.46 22.24
C ALA A 23 20.75 -7.06 20.76
N ALA A 24 19.98 -7.75 19.94
CA ALA A 24 19.71 -7.32 18.59
C ALA A 24 19.04 -5.94 18.71
N ARG A 25 19.78 -4.89 18.37
CA ARG A 25 19.23 -3.55 18.24
C ARG A 25 18.30 -3.59 17.02
N TRP A 26 17.02 -3.74 17.29
CA TRP A 26 15.98 -3.44 16.34
C TRP A 26 16.06 -1.93 16.08
N TRP A 27 16.59 -1.58 14.93
CA TRP A 27 16.48 -0.22 14.41
C TRP A 27 15.03 -0.02 14.03
N THR A 28 14.25 0.59 14.91
CA THR A 28 13.01 1.25 14.53
C THR A 28 13.44 2.45 13.68
N ALA A 29 13.50 2.27 12.39
CA ALA A 29 13.55 3.37 11.44
C ALA A 29 12.20 4.08 11.52
N ALA A 30 12.07 5.02 12.45
CA ALA A 30 11.02 6.02 12.40
C ALA A 30 11.34 6.89 11.18
N LEU A 31 10.70 6.60 10.05
CA LEU A 31 10.67 7.47 8.89
C LEU A 31 9.96 8.76 9.31
N ALA A 32 10.74 9.79 9.61
CA ALA A 32 10.24 11.14 9.75
C ALA A 32 9.84 11.64 8.35
N PHE A 33 8.57 11.41 7.98
CA PHE A 33 7.98 12.09 6.83
C PHE A 33 7.83 13.57 7.19
N GLY A 34 8.66 14.42 6.55
CA GLY A 34 8.52 15.86 6.65
C GLY A 34 7.13 16.29 6.18
N LEU A 35 6.49 17.16 6.96
CA LEU A 35 5.24 17.84 6.58
C LEU A 35 5.49 18.62 5.27
N VAL A 36 5.10 18.03 4.14
CA VAL A 36 4.87 18.78 2.92
C VAL A 36 3.40 19.20 2.96
N ALA A 37 3.16 20.47 3.21
CA ALA A 37 1.84 21.07 3.02
C ALA A 37 1.42 20.80 1.57
N LEU A 38 0.43 19.94 1.38
CA LEU A 38 -0.13 19.62 0.06
C LEU A 38 -0.86 20.85 -0.45
N THR A 39 -0.14 21.75 -1.14
CA THR A 39 -0.76 22.60 -2.15
C THR A 39 -1.41 21.69 -3.19
N PRO A 40 -2.57 22.05 -3.78
CA PRO A 40 -3.18 21.26 -4.84
C PRO A 40 -2.13 21.03 -5.92
N VAL A 41 -1.62 19.81 -6.00
CA VAL A 41 -0.55 19.46 -6.92
C VAL A 41 -1.11 19.60 -8.32
N ALA A 42 -0.55 20.52 -9.08
CA ALA A 42 -0.66 20.49 -10.52
C ALA A 42 -0.28 19.07 -10.95
N LEU A 43 -1.15 18.46 -11.79
CA LEU A 43 -1.00 17.08 -12.29
C LEU A 43 0.45 16.70 -12.52
N ALA A 44 0.99 15.88 -11.64
CA ALA A 44 2.32 15.34 -11.79
C ALA A 44 2.26 14.18 -12.80
N GLY A 45 2.84 14.39 -13.99
CA GLY A 45 3.02 13.37 -15.01
C GLY A 45 1.93 13.27 -16.09
N PRO A 46 2.29 12.68 -17.25
CA PRO A 46 1.40 12.48 -18.38
C PRO A 46 0.33 11.42 -18.10
N TYR A 47 -0.80 11.52 -18.81
CA TYR A 47 -1.89 10.55 -18.75
C TYR A 47 -2.48 10.25 -20.13
N LYS A 48 -3.21 9.13 -20.21
CA LYS A 48 -4.01 8.74 -21.39
C LYS A 48 -5.36 8.17 -20.95
N ILE A 49 -6.43 8.60 -21.63
CA ILE A 49 -7.80 8.12 -21.38
C ILE A 49 -8.07 6.83 -22.16
N PHE A 50 -8.75 5.86 -21.52
CA PHE A 50 -9.20 4.59 -22.04
C PHE A 50 -10.67 4.37 -21.64
N GLY A 51 -11.59 5.03 -22.33
CA GLY A 51 -13.01 5.02 -21.96
C GLY A 51 -13.25 5.61 -20.56
N ASN A 52 -13.73 4.81 -19.62
CA ASN A 52 -14.00 5.20 -18.25
C ASN A 52 -12.76 5.18 -17.33
N HIS A 53 -11.62 4.73 -17.85
CA HIS A 53 -10.36 4.67 -17.13
C HIS A 53 -9.37 5.69 -17.70
N TYR A 54 -8.35 5.98 -16.93
CA TYR A 54 -7.15 6.65 -17.42
C TYR A 54 -5.91 5.98 -16.84
N ALA A 55 -4.87 5.89 -17.66
CA ALA A 55 -3.54 5.51 -17.23
C ALA A 55 -2.78 6.78 -16.89
N TRP A 56 -2.11 6.82 -15.76
CA TRP A 56 -1.45 8.02 -15.26
C TRP A 56 -0.07 7.71 -14.70
N VAL A 57 0.94 8.50 -15.14
CA VAL A 57 2.29 8.46 -14.58
C VAL A 57 2.30 9.31 -13.31
N ASN A 58 1.74 8.77 -12.24
CA ASN A 58 1.66 9.44 -10.95
C ASN A 58 3.03 9.42 -10.26
N ASN A 59 3.83 10.46 -10.45
CA ASN A 59 5.21 10.62 -9.97
C ASN A 59 5.34 11.72 -8.90
N PHE A 60 4.44 11.72 -7.93
CA PHE A 60 4.23 12.79 -6.95
C PHE A 60 5.45 13.15 -6.09
N ASN A 61 6.42 12.27 -5.95
CA ASN A 61 7.63 12.49 -5.16
C ASN A 61 8.92 12.32 -6.00
N ASP A 62 8.82 12.58 -7.29
CA ASP A 62 9.91 12.51 -8.28
C ASP A 62 10.17 13.91 -8.88
N PRO A 63 10.89 14.79 -8.17
CA PRO A 63 11.10 16.18 -8.60
C PRO A 63 11.90 16.29 -9.90
N ASN A 64 12.62 15.24 -10.29
CA ASN A 64 13.45 15.23 -11.49
C ASN A 64 12.75 14.55 -12.69
N ASN A 65 11.49 14.12 -12.54
CA ASN A 65 10.74 13.38 -13.55
C ASN A 65 11.50 12.17 -14.09
N ILE A 66 12.11 11.38 -13.22
CA ILE A 66 12.87 10.15 -13.55
C ILE A 66 11.91 9.04 -13.97
N ILE A 67 10.69 9.01 -13.38
CA ILE A 67 9.65 8.07 -13.80
C ILE A 67 9.10 8.53 -15.15
N GLN A 68 9.35 7.73 -16.19
CA GLN A 68 8.87 8.00 -17.54
C GLN A 68 7.87 6.93 -17.94
N GLY A 69 6.76 7.31 -18.58
CA GLY A 69 5.69 6.40 -18.95
C GLY A 69 5.38 6.35 -20.42
N THR A 70 4.97 5.16 -20.88
CA THR A 70 4.38 4.90 -22.19
C THR A 70 3.05 4.19 -22.03
N PHE A 71 2.08 4.54 -22.86
CA PHE A 71 0.72 4.04 -22.76
C PHE A 71 0.43 3.03 -23.86
N GLY A 72 -0.32 1.98 -23.53
CA GLY A 72 -0.83 1.01 -24.52
C GLY A 72 -1.60 1.67 -25.65
N THR A 73 -1.64 1.02 -26.81
CA THR A 73 -2.35 1.51 -28.00
C THR A 73 -3.74 0.88 -28.18
N GLY A 74 -4.01 -0.21 -27.48
CA GLY A 74 -5.28 -0.94 -27.52
C GLY A 74 -6.39 -0.27 -26.71
N SER A 75 -7.53 -0.94 -26.60
CA SER A 75 -8.68 -0.50 -25.78
C SER A 75 -8.55 -0.84 -24.30
N THR A 76 -7.74 -1.84 -23.96
CA THR A 76 -7.44 -2.18 -22.57
C THR A 76 -6.49 -1.16 -21.99
N PRO A 77 -6.80 -0.55 -20.82
CA PRO A 77 -5.89 0.35 -20.16
C PRO A 77 -4.56 -0.33 -19.83
N GLU A 78 -3.47 0.26 -20.29
CA GLU A 78 -2.12 -0.24 -20.10
C GLU A 78 -1.12 0.90 -19.94
N LEU A 79 -0.20 0.76 -18.99
CA LEU A 79 0.88 1.70 -18.70
C LEU A 79 2.17 0.92 -18.47
N THR A 80 3.25 1.35 -19.12
CA THR A 80 4.61 0.91 -18.81
C THR A 80 5.39 2.11 -18.33
N VAL A 81 6.08 1.99 -17.21
CA VAL A 81 7.00 3.01 -16.69
C VAL A 81 8.42 2.50 -16.60
N THR A 82 9.37 3.40 -16.78
CA THR A 82 10.80 3.19 -16.50
C THR A 82 11.22 4.12 -15.37
N PHE A 83 12.17 3.67 -14.54
CA PHE A 83 12.66 4.44 -13.39
C PHE A 83 14.08 4.04 -13.01
N ASN A 84 14.77 4.95 -12.30
CA ASN A 84 16.12 4.69 -11.77
C ASN A 84 16.33 5.42 -10.45
N PHE A 85 16.13 4.72 -9.33
CA PHE A 85 16.29 5.26 -7.98
C PHE A 85 17.22 4.38 -7.16
N ALA A 86 18.28 4.95 -6.61
CA ALA A 86 19.23 4.25 -5.75
C ALA A 86 18.72 4.10 -4.31
N ASP A 87 18.06 5.14 -3.80
CA ASP A 87 17.59 5.23 -2.42
C ASP A 87 16.21 4.59 -2.24
N TYR A 88 15.92 4.14 -1.03
CA TYR A 88 14.63 3.55 -0.65
C TYR A 88 13.69 4.68 -0.19
N ASN A 89 12.76 5.08 -1.09
CA ASN A 89 11.72 6.07 -0.82
C ASN A 89 10.53 5.83 -1.76
N LEU A 90 9.34 6.26 -1.40
CA LEU A 90 8.18 6.20 -2.29
C LEU A 90 8.23 7.38 -3.27
N TYR A 91 8.51 7.09 -4.53
CA TYR A 91 8.69 8.11 -5.59
C TYR A 91 7.43 8.38 -6.40
N GLY A 92 6.54 7.43 -6.51
CA GLY A 92 5.31 7.56 -7.26
C GLY A 92 4.50 6.28 -7.27
N TYR A 93 3.26 6.41 -7.75
CA TYR A 93 2.33 5.30 -7.96
C TYR A 93 1.71 5.39 -9.35
N PRO A 94 2.48 5.08 -10.43
CA PRO A 94 1.92 4.98 -11.78
C PRO A 94 0.84 3.91 -11.83
N ALA A 95 -0.37 4.30 -12.28
CA ALA A 95 -1.56 3.47 -12.15
C ALA A 95 -2.54 3.60 -13.32
N ILE A 96 -3.39 2.59 -13.46
CA ILE A 96 -4.68 2.67 -14.14
C ILE A 96 -5.70 3.09 -13.10
N VAL A 97 -6.45 4.14 -13.39
CA VAL A 97 -7.38 4.79 -12.44
C VAL A 97 -8.78 4.83 -13.03
N ARG A 98 -9.77 4.63 -12.19
CA ARG A 98 -11.17 4.91 -12.45
C ARG A 98 -11.76 5.73 -11.32
N GLY A 99 -12.39 6.87 -11.68
CA GLY A 99 -12.99 7.79 -10.72
C GLY A 99 -12.12 9.01 -10.40
N TRP A 100 -12.31 9.59 -9.22
CA TRP A 100 -11.69 10.83 -8.79
C TRP A 100 -10.47 10.58 -7.91
N HIS A 101 -9.27 10.65 -8.50
CA HIS A 101 -8.06 10.75 -7.69
C HIS A 101 -8.00 12.16 -7.09
N TYR A 102 -8.25 12.28 -5.80
CA TYR A 102 -8.38 13.54 -5.06
C TYR A 102 -9.49 14.44 -5.67
N ASN A 103 -9.12 15.50 -6.34
CA ASN A 103 -10.05 16.44 -6.99
C ASN A 103 -10.03 16.36 -8.53
N TRP A 104 -9.35 15.35 -9.09
CA TRP A 104 -9.11 15.25 -10.51
C TRP A 104 -9.62 13.93 -11.11
N ASN A 105 -10.34 14.05 -12.23
CA ASN A 105 -10.75 12.96 -13.09
C ASN A 105 -10.85 13.49 -14.53
N PRO A 106 -10.02 13.03 -15.46
CA PRO A 106 -10.05 13.50 -16.86
C PRO A 106 -11.13 12.82 -17.71
N THR A 107 -11.85 11.84 -17.15
CA THR A 107 -12.89 11.08 -17.84
C THR A 107 -14.28 11.65 -17.57
N THR A 108 -15.26 11.18 -18.31
CA THR A 108 -16.69 11.46 -18.08
C THR A 108 -17.37 10.34 -17.27
N ASP A 109 -16.59 9.46 -16.64
CA ASP A 109 -17.13 8.37 -15.83
C ASP A 109 -17.95 8.89 -14.66
N THR A 110 -19.10 8.29 -14.46
CA THR A 110 -20.05 8.63 -13.41
C THR A 110 -20.02 7.65 -12.23
N LEU A 111 -19.04 6.72 -12.23
CA LEU A 111 -18.92 5.74 -11.14
C LEU A 111 -18.74 6.43 -9.79
N SER A 112 -17.95 7.48 -9.74
CA SER A 112 -17.66 8.16 -8.49
C SER A 112 -18.16 9.61 -8.49
N PRO A 113 -18.57 10.14 -7.32
CA PRO A 113 -18.64 9.42 -6.04
C PRO A 113 -19.87 8.50 -5.98
N LYS A 114 -19.67 7.23 -5.55
CA LYS A 114 -20.76 6.25 -5.38
C LYS A 114 -20.72 5.67 -3.98
N GLN A 115 -21.87 5.68 -3.27
CA GLN A 115 -21.92 5.16 -1.91
C GLN A 115 -21.69 3.66 -1.87
N ILE A 116 -20.82 3.19 -0.97
CA ILE A 116 -20.40 1.77 -0.88
C ILE A 116 -21.59 0.83 -0.66
N SER A 117 -22.59 1.27 0.11
CA SER A 117 -23.82 0.49 0.35
C SER A 117 -24.63 0.20 -0.92
N SER A 118 -24.51 1.04 -1.95
CA SER A 118 -25.18 0.87 -3.24
C SER A 118 -24.38 0.05 -4.26
N ILE A 119 -23.16 -0.37 -3.92
CA ILE A 119 -22.30 -1.17 -4.77
C ILE A 119 -22.48 -2.64 -4.41
N SER A 120 -22.90 -3.45 -5.36
CA SER A 120 -23.09 -4.90 -5.18
C SER A 120 -21.81 -5.69 -5.36
N SER A 121 -20.93 -5.29 -6.32
CA SER A 121 -19.64 -5.92 -6.57
C SER A 121 -18.63 -4.93 -7.16
N LEU A 122 -17.33 -5.22 -6.95
CA LEU A 122 -16.19 -4.47 -7.47
C LEU A 122 -15.23 -5.44 -8.16
N PRO A 123 -15.60 -5.96 -9.36
CA PRO A 123 -14.78 -6.93 -10.07
C PRO A 123 -13.57 -6.25 -10.71
N PHE A 124 -12.42 -6.36 -10.07
CA PHE A 124 -11.16 -5.81 -10.49
C PHE A 124 -10.29 -6.88 -11.15
N LYS A 125 -9.68 -6.53 -12.26
CA LYS A 125 -8.68 -7.34 -12.96
C LYS A 125 -7.39 -6.55 -13.08
N PHE A 126 -6.29 -7.15 -12.70
CA PHE A 126 -4.99 -6.50 -12.68
C PHE A 126 -3.92 -7.51 -13.13
N ASN A 127 -3.23 -7.20 -14.22
CA ASN A 127 -2.06 -7.93 -14.68
C ASN A 127 -0.85 -7.00 -14.59
N TYR A 128 0.27 -7.53 -14.15
CA TYR A 128 1.48 -6.74 -13.94
C TYR A 128 2.75 -7.53 -14.23
N SER A 129 3.79 -6.79 -14.61
CA SER A 129 5.16 -7.30 -14.73
C SER A 129 6.15 -6.19 -14.46
N ALA A 130 7.35 -6.56 -14.05
CA ALA A 130 8.47 -5.64 -13.86
C ALA A 130 9.77 -6.33 -14.26
N GLY A 131 10.81 -5.55 -14.50
CA GLY A 131 12.16 -6.06 -14.77
C GLY A 131 13.20 -5.01 -14.44
N GLY A 132 14.39 -5.46 -14.08
CA GLY A 132 15.50 -4.56 -13.71
C GLY A 132 16.32 -5.09 -12.55
N THR A 133 17.05 -4.19 -11.90
CA THR A 133 17.98 -4.52 -10.80
C THR A 133 17.56 -3.78 -9.53
N ASN A 134 17.73 -4.44 -8.37
CA ASN A 134 17.45 -3.89 -7.03
C ASN A 134 16.03 -3.34 -6.87
N LEU A 135 15.05 -3.93 -7.54
CA LEU A 135 13.66 -3.47 -7.51
C LEU A 135 13.07 -3.59 -6.11
N ALA A 136 12.44 -2.51 -5.64
CA ALA A 136 11.58 -2.50 -4.48
C ALA A 136 10.29 -1.74 -4.79
N GLY A 137 9.16 -2.29 -4.33
CA GLY A 137 7.83 -1.76 -4.55
C GLY A 137 6.76 -2.79 -4.30
N ASP A 138 5.56 -2.46 -4.69
CA ASP A 138 4.41 -3.36 -4.66
C ASP A 138 3.47 -3.09 -5.83
N PHE A 139 2.77 -4.14 -6.24
CA PHE A 139 1.63 -4.06 -7.16
C PHE A 139 0.37 -4.10 -6.33
N ALA A 140 -0.40 -3.03 -6.35
CA ALA A 140 -1.56 -2.87 -5.49
C ALA A 140 -2.79 -2.35 -6.22
N TYR A 141 -3.95 -2.60 -5.62
CA TYR A 141 -5.11 -1.75 -5.77
C TYR A 141 -5.12 -0.74 -4.62
N ASP A 142 -5.34 0.54 -4.95
CA ASP A 142 -5.62 1.61 -4.02
C ASP A 142 -7.05 2.08 -4.24
N ILE A 143 -7.85 2.04 -3.19
CA ILE A 143 -9.27 2.38 -3.25
C ILE A 143 -9.50 3.51 -2.27
N PHE A 144 -9.89 4.67 -2.80
CA PHE A 144 -10.04 5.90 -2.02
C PHE A 144 -11.48 6.21 -1.67
N PHE A 145 -11.70 6.60 -0.41
CA PHE A 145 -13.02 6.88 0.14
C PHE A 145 -13.10 8.22 0.85
N ARG A 146 -14.31 8.79 0.84
CA ARG A 146 -14.69 9.96 1.64
C ARG A 146 -16.06 9.75 2.32
N TRP A 147 -16.32 10.51 3.37
CA TRP A 147 -17.63 10.53 4.02
C TRP A 147 -18.68 11.31 3.24
N ASP A 148 -18.29 12.06 2.22
CA ASP A 148 -19.12 12.92 1.42
C ASP A 148 -18.83 12.76 -0.09
N THR A 149 -19.62 13.46 -0.91
CA THR A 149 -19.46 13.48 -2.37
C THR A 149 -18.57 14.62 -2.86
N ALA A 150 -18.01 15.42 -1.96
CA ALA A 150 -17.16 16.53 -2.34
C ALA A 150 -15.82 16.04 -2.90
N LYS A 151 -15.30 16.75 -3.90
CA LYS A 151 -13.95 16.52 -4.42
C LYS A 151 -12.92 16.95 -3.37
N GLY A 152 -11.81 16.26 -3.30
CA GLY A 152 -10.74 16.60 -2.38
C GLY A 152 -9.94 15.38 -1.91
N ASN A 153 -9.08 15.61 -0.93
CA ASN A 153 -8.24 14.56 -0.39
C ASN A 153 -9.07 13.39 0.15
N PRO A 154 -8.65 12.15 -0.08
CA PRO A 154 -9.24 10.98 0.56
C PRO A 154 -9.25 11.14 2.09
N GLN A 155 -10.20 10.47 2.73
CA GLN A 155 -10.28 10.38 4.18
C GLN A 155 -9.98 8.97 4.67
N LEU A 156 -9.97 8.02 3.73
CA LEU A 156 -9.60 6.63 3.96
C LEU A 156 -9.07 6.02 2.68
N GLU A 157 -8.09 5.15 2.82
CA GLU A 157 -7.56 4.29 1.77
C GLU A 157 -7.72 2.83 2.15
N VAL A 158 -8.09 2.00 1.18
CA VAL A 158 -8.06 0.54 1.30
C VAL A 158 -7.18 0.00 0.18
N MET A 159 -6.09 -0.65 0.54
CA MET A 159 -5.19 -1.28 -0.40
C MET A 159 -5.40 -2.81 -0.43
N ILE A 160 -5.27 -3.40 -1.62
CA ILE A 160 -5.22 -4.86 -1.78
C ILE A 160 -3.96 -5.17 -2.58
N TRP A 161 -2.97 -5.75 -1.92
CA TRP A 161 -1.66 -5.98 -2.51
C TRP A 161 -1.57 -7.29 -3.29
N GLY A 162 -0.88 -7.23 -4.41
CA GLY A 162 -0.43 -8.36 -5.18
C GLY A 162 0.94 -8.85 -4.71
N ASP A 163 1.92 -8.84 -5.62
CA ASP A 163 3.31 -9.17 -5.29
C ASP A 163 4.06 -7.90 -4.84
N HIS A 164 4.89 -8.03 -3.82
CA HIS A 164 5.57 -6.89 -3.18
C HIS A 164 6.87 -7.31 -2.50
N ASN A 165 7.73 -6.36 -2.23
CA ASN A 165 8.87 -6.44 -1.31
C ASN A 165 9.10 -5.11 -0.55
N SER A 166 8.11 -4.22 -0.59
CA SER A 166 7.99 -3.03 0.24
C SER A 166 7.23 -3.33 1.53
N TRP A 167 7.05 -2.31 2.37
CA TRP A 167 6.33 -2.41 3.64
C TRP A 167 5.09 -1.54 3.62
N PRO A 168 3.93 -2.07 4.08
CA PRO A 168 2.70 -1.29 4.19
C PRO A 168 2.77 -0.28 5.34
N VAL A 169 1.84 0.65 5.33
CA VAL A 169 1.63 1.56 6.47
C VAL A 169 1.09 0.78 7.67
N GLY A 170 1.67 1.03 8.85
CA GLY A 170 1.18 0.48 10.11
C GLY A 170 1.69 -0.92 10.46
N THR A 171 0.82 -1.74 11.05
CA THR A 171 1.16 -3.07 11.57
C THR A 171 0.07 -4.08 11.27
N VAL A 172 0.41 -5.37 11.27
CA VAL A 172 -0.58 -6.44 11.14
C VAL A 172 -1.50 -6.45 12.36
N THR A 173 -2.81 -6.43 12.13
CA THR A 173 -3.84 -6.39 13.19
C THR A 173 -4.79 -7.59 13.13
N ALA A 174 -4.85 -8.27 11.98
CA ALA A 174 -5.58 -9.53 11.84
C ALA A 174 -4.96 -10.38 10.73
N THR A 175 -4.97 -11.69 10.90
CA THR A 175 -4.35 -12.64 9.97
C THR A 175 -5.40 -13.53 9.29
N LYS A 176 -5.15 -13.91 8.04
CA LYS A 176 -6.00 -14.81 7.24
C LYS A 176 -7.46 -14.39 7.19
N VAL A 177 -7.69 -13.09 7.03
CA VAL A 177 -9.02 -12.47 7.18
C VAL A 177 -9.95 -12.75 6.01
N ILE A 178 -9.40 -12.98 4.82
CA ILE A 178 -10.18 -13.22 3.60
C ILE A 178 -9.37 -14.03 2.60
N THR A 179 -10.05 -14.86 1.80
CA THR A 179 -9.48 -15.57 0.66
C THR A 179 -10.16 -15.07 -0.62
N ALA A 180 -9.40 -14.54 -1.56
CA ALA A 180 -9.87 -14.04 -2.84
C ALA A 180 -8.76 -14.15 -3.90
N GLY A 181 -9.11 -14.33 -5.18
CA GLY A 181 -8.16 -14.42 -6.28
C GLY A 181 -7.08 -15.51 -6.09
N GLY A 182 -7.42 -16.60 -5.39
CA GLY A 182 -6.49 -17.70 -5.08
C GLY A 182 -5.45 -17.38 -3.99
N ARG A 183 -5.61 -16.27 -3.26
CA ARG A 183 -4.70 -15.85 -2.17
C ARG A 183 -5.50 -15.64 -0.88
N THR A 184 -4.87 -15.90 0.26
CA THR A 184 -5.39 -15.51 1.58
C THR A 184 -4.65 -14.27 2.05
N PHE A 185 -5.35 -13.35 2.72
CA PHE A 185 -4.83 -12.04 3.07
C PHE A 185 -4.82 -11.80 4.58
N ASP A 186 -3.77 -11.13 5.03
CA ASP A 186 -3.66 -10.53 6.36
C ASP A 186 -4.00 -9.04 6.27
N LEU A 187 -4.56 -8.46 7.34
CA LEU A 187 -4.86 -7.03 7.43
C LEU A 187 -3.78 -6.28 8.19
N TRP A 188 -3.26 -5.23 7.57
CA TRP A 188 -2.39 -4.22 8.16
C TRP A 188 -3.14 -2.91 8.27
N GLU A 189 -2.90 -2.17 9.36
CA GLU A 189 -3.61 -0.93 9.66
C GLU A 189 -2.66 0.14 10.17
N GLY A 190 -2.80 1.36 9.68
CA GLY A 190 -2.03 2.50 10.14
C GLY A 190 -2.53 3.84 9.64
N PHE A 191 -2.04 4.90 10.27
CA PHE A 191 -2.28 6.27 9.82
C PHE A 191 -1.11 6.71 8.95
N ASN A 192 -1.38 7.09 7.71
CA ASN A 192 -0.40 7.70 6.82
C ASN A 192 -0.30 9.19 7.13
N SER A 193 0.69 9.57 7.94
CA SER A 193 0.89 10.96 8.35
C SER A 193 1.28 11.90 7.20
N GLY A 194 1.91 11.37 6.16
CA GLY A 194 2.26 12.14 4.96
C GLY A 194 1.03 12.49 4.11
N ALA A 195 0.09 11.57 4.00
CA ALA A 195 -1.14 11.75 3.21
C ALA A 195 -2.31 12.29 4.06
N GLY A 196 -2.27 12.12 5.38
CA GLY A 196 -3.27 12.66 6.30
C GLY A 196 -4.53 11.82 6.46
N TYR A 197 -4.48 10.51 6.14
CA TYR A 197 -5.61 9.60 6.28
C TYR A 197 -5.21 8.23 6.80
N TYR A 198 -6.19 7.44 7.20
CA TYR A 198 -6.01 6.07 7.67
C TYR A 198 -5.96 5.09 6.50
N VAL A 199 -5.16 4.03 6.63
CA VAL A 199 -4.96 3.01 5.60
C VAL A 199 -5.25 1.63 6.15
N TYR A 200 -6.04 0.86 5.42
CA TYR A 200 -6.23 -0.58 5.59
C TYR A 200 -5.57 -1.31 4.42
N THR A 201 -4.53 -2.09 4.67
CA THR A 201 -3.80 -2.82 3.63
C THR A 201 -4.00 -4.32 3.79
N PHE A 202 -4.59 -4.96 2.79
CA PHE A 202 -4.70 -6.42 2.72
C PHE A 202 -3.50 -6.97 1.96
N ILE A 203 -2.65 -7.72 2.65
CA ILE A 203 -1.41 -8.31 2.11
C ILE A 203 -1.55 -9.83 2.05
N PRO A 204 -1.07 -10.50 0.98
CA PRO A 204 -1.06 -11.96 0.94
C PRO A 204 -0.33 -12.54 2.15
N THR A 205 -0.99 -13.46 2.85
CA THR A 205 -0.48 -14.07 4.09
C THR A 205 0.90 -14.68 3.90
N GLY A 206 1.84 -14.35 4.80
CA GLY A 206 3.19 -14.89 4.81
C GLY A 206 4.14 -14.23 3.79
N THR A 207 3.75 -13.13 3.14
CA THR A 207 4.61 -12.43 2.17
C THR A 207 5.27 -11.17 2.72
N ALA A 208 4.93 -10.72 3.93
CA ALA A 208 5.56 -9.56 4.56
C ALA A 208 7.07 -9.80 4.74
N GLY A 209 7.89 -8.81 4.33
CA GLY A 209 9.35 -8.88 4.46
C GLY A 209 10.06 -9.74 3.43
N GLN A 210 9.44 -10.06 2.31
CA GLN A 210 10.12 -10.76 1.21
C GLN A 210 11.29 -9.90 0.67
N PRO A 211 12.47 -10.50 0.44
CA PRO A 211 13.65 -9.74 0.01
C PRO A 211 13.59 -9.33 -1.47
N THR A 212 12.79 -10.02 -2.28
CA THR A 212 12.74 -9.83 -3.73
C THR A 212 11.31 -9.65 -4.21
N LEU A 213 11.11 -8.68 -5.10
CA LEU A 213 9.86 -8.49 -5.80
C LEU A 213 9.65 -9.62 -6.82
N LYS A 214 8.49 -10.26 -6.79
CA LYS A 214 8.06 -11.15 -7.87
C LYS A 214 7.67 -10.30 -9.07
N THR A 215 8.32 -10.55 -10.20
CA THR A 215 8.32 -9.65 -11.35
C THR A 215 7.18 -9.85 -12.35
N SER A 216 6.26 -10.79 -12.10
CA SER A 216 5.06 -10.94 -12.92
C SER A 216 3.95 -11.65 -12.18
N GLY A 217 2.73 -11.23 -12.42
CA GLY A 217 1.57 -11.84 -11.79
C GLY A 217 0.25 -11.22 -12.24
N SER A 218 -0.79 -11.67 -11.58
CA SER A 218 -2.13 -11.10 -11.69
C SER A 218 -2.80 -11.09 -10.32
N LEU A 219 -3.71 -10.14 -10.15
CA LEU A 219 -4.59 -10.06 -9.00
C LEU A 219 -6.02 -9.77 -9.52
N ASN A 220 -6.80 -10.82 -9.68
CA ASN A 220 -8.18 -10.72 -10.12
C ASN A 220 -9.09 -11.00 -8.94
N VAL A 221 -9.77 -9.98 -8.43
CA VAL A 221 -10.60 -10.07 -7.22
C VAL A 221 -11.90 -9.28 -7.39
N ASP A 222 -12.93 -9.68 -6.68
CA ASP A 222 -13.99 -8.75 -6.31
C ASP A 222 -13.55 -8.06 -5.01
N ALA A 223 -13.39 -6.74 -5.03
CA ALA A 223 -12.96 -5.99 -3.86
C ALA A 223 -14.11 -5.78 -2.84
N LYS A 224 -15.37 -5.99 -3.21
CA LYS A 224 -16.52 -5.80 -2.31
C LYS A 224 -16.45 -6.69 -1.04
N PRO A 225 -16.06 -7.98 -1.09
CA PRO A 225 -15.87 -8.80 0.11
C PRO A 225 -14.87 -8.22 1.12
N PHE A 226 -13.79 -7.56 0.66
CA PHE A 226 -12.83 -6.89 1.56
C PHE A 226 -13.49 -5.72 2.31
N LEU A 227 -14.27 -4.92 1.60
CA LEU A 227 -15.05 -3.82 2.19
C LEU A 227 -16.12 -4.34 3.15
N THR A 228 -16.76 -5.46 2.82
CA THR A 228 -17.73 -6.12 3.70
C THR A 228 -17.08 -6.62 4.98
N TRP A 229 -15.86 -7.18 4.87
CA TRP A 229 -15.09 -7.59 6.04
C TRP A 229 -14.78 -6.40 6.96
N LEU A 230 -14.33 -5.27 6.39
CA LEU A 230 -14.08 -4.04 7.14
C LEU A 230 -15.36 -3.53 7.83
N GLN A 231 -16.51 -3.53 7.14
CA GLN A 231 -17.79 -3.15 7.73
C GLN A 231 -18.13 -3.98 8.97
N ASN A 232 -17.91 -5.28 8.90
CA ASN A 232 -18.25 -6.21 9.98
C ASN A 232 -17.28 -6.15 11.16
N ASN A 233 -16.01 -5.79 10.91
CA ASN A 233 -14.95 -5.93 11.89
C ASN A 233 -14.29 -4.60 12.31
N ARG A 234 -14.47 -3.51 11.56
CA ARG A 234 -13.81 -2.20 11.79
C ARG A 234 -14.75 -0.99 11.80
N SER A 235 -16.02 -1.17 11.50
CA SER A 235 -16.99 -0.04 11.50
C SER A 235 -17.16 0.63 12.86
N LYS A 236 -16.97 -0.11 13.96
CA LYS A 236 -17.07 0.42 15.33
C LYS A 236 -15.99 1.44 15.66
N ASP A 237 -14.87 1.42 14.94
CA ASP A 237 -13.74 2.34 15.13
C ASP A 237 -14.03 3.72 14.54
N GLY A 238 -15.16 3.88 13.83
CA GLY A 238 -15.58 5.14 13.20
C GLY A 238 -14.75 5.57 11.99
N ARG A 239 -13.80 4.72 11.55
CA ARG A 239 -12.90 5.02 10.42
C ARG A 239 -13.44 4.52 9.09
N TYR A 240 -14.20 3.44 9.10
CA TYR A 240 -14.81 2.83 7.92
C TYR A 240 -16.30 2.61 8.11
N SER A 241 -17.08 2.87 7.05
CA SER A 241 -18.50 2.51 6.98
C SER A 241 -18.92 2.36 5.52
N ASN A 242 -19.88 1.48 5.27
CA ASN A 242 -20.55 1.37 3.97
C ASN A 242 -21.37 2.63 3.59
N SER A 243 -21.51 3.60 4.50
CA SER A 243 -22.06 4.94 4.20
C SER A 243 -21.05 5.87 3.52
N MET A 244 -19.77 5.53 3.51
CA MET A 244 -18.74 6.28 2.76
C MET A 244 -18.98 6.15 1.25
N TYR A 245 -18.34 7.05 0.52
CA TYR A 245 -18.39 7.10 -0.94
C TYR A 245 -17.06 6.67 -1.53
N LEU A 246 -17.13 5.77 -2.52
CA LEU A 246 -16.01 5.43 -3.39
C LEU A 246 -15.69 6.64 -4.28
N HIS A 247 -14.48 7.13 -4.22
CA HIS A 247 -13.98 8.23 -5.04
C HIS A 247 -13.09 7.76 -6.17
N ALA A 248 -12.14 6.89 -5.90
CA ALA A 248 -11.31 6.26 -6.93
C ALA A 248 -11.05 4.79 -6.61
N ALA A 249 -10.88 4.01 -7.67
CA ALA A 249 -10.20 2.72 -7.64
C ALA A 249 -9.02 2.81 -8.61
N GLU A 250 -7.86 2.36 -8.14
CA GLU A 250 -6.61 2.44 -8.86
C GLU A 250 -5.90 1.07 -8.84
N ALA A 251 -5.13 0.75 -9.88
CA ALA A 251 -4.30 -0.43 -9.94
C ALA A 251 -2.93 -0.05 -10.50
N GLY A 252 -1.88 -0.17 -9.72
CA GLY A 252 -0.60 0.40 -10.06
C GLY A 252 0.60 -0.29 -9.43
N PHE A 253 1.72 0.39 -9.53
CA PHE A 253 2.99 -0.02 -8.95
C PHE A 253 3.59 1.11 -8.10
N GLU A 254 3.73 0.90 -6.80
CA GLU A 254 4.52 1.81 -5.96
C GLU A 254 5.99 1.70 -6.31
N VAL A 255 6.55 2.77 -6.89
CA VAL A 255 7.97 2.84 -7.24
C VAL A 255 8.76 3.26 -6.01
N VAL A 256 9.46 2.31 -5.40
CA VAL A 256 10.22 2.54 -4.16
C VAL A 256 11.72 2.61 -4.41
N ARG A 257 12.29 1.71 -5.20
CA ARG A 257 13.72 1.69 -5.54
C ARG A 257 13.98 0.83 -6.77
N GLY A 258 15.12 1.00 -7.39
CA GLY A 258 15.68 0.16 -8.44
C GLY A 258 15.93 0.88 -9.74
N ASN A 259 16.60 0.20 -10.64
CA ASN A 259 16.78 0.62 -12.03
C ASN A 259 16.05 -0.39 -12.92
N GLY A 260 14.94 0.04 -13.54
CA GLY A 260 14.13 -0.90 -14.29
C GLY A 260 12.85 -0.32 -14.87
N TRP A 261 11.89 -1.20 -15.03
CA TRP A 261 10.58 -0.88 -15.56
C TRP A 261 9.48 -1.67 -14.83
N ALA A 262 8.27 -1.13 -14.86
CA ALA A 262 7.05 -1.83 -14.47
C ALA A 262 5.96 -1.59 -15.52
N LYS A 263 5.18 -2.65 -15.79
CA LYS A 263 4.04 -2.62 -16.69
C LYS A 263 2.79 -3.05 -15.92
N VAL A 264 1.73 -2.30 -16.07
CA VAL A 264 0.43 -2.53 -15.44
C VAL A 264 -0.68 -2.47 -16.48
N SER A 265 -1.67 -3.35 -16.34
CA SER A 265 -2.87 -3.35 -17.15
C SER A 265 -4.06 -3.76 -16.28
N ALA A 266 -5.13 -2.97 -16.26
CA ALA A 266 -6.24 -3.21 -15.36
C ALA A 266 -7.59 -2.82 -15.95
N THR A 267 -8.65 -3.45 -15.40
CA THR A 267 -10.04 -2.98 -15.48
C THR A 267 -10.63 -2.94 -14.08
N LEU A 268 -11.27 -1.82 -13.74
CA LEU A 268 -11.78 -1.50 -12.41
C LEU A 268 -13.28 -1.22 -12.54
N ASP A 269 -14.11 -2.25 -12.37
CA ASP A 269 -15.55 -2.13 -12.55
C ASP A 269 -16.28 -2.07 -11.21
N ALA A 270 -17.47 -1.45 -11.22
CA ALA A 270 -18.41 -1.48 -10.11
C ALA A 270 -19.84 -1.69 -10.61
N LYS A 271 -20.57 -2.52 -9.89
CA LYS A 271 -21.95 -2.91 -10.23
C LYS A 271 -22.89 -2.57 -9.09
#